data_25e201c7589532aaae9b1c3f94ef26f2
#
_entry.id   25e201c7589532aaae9b1c3f94ef26f2
#
_cell.length_a   1.000
_cell.length_b   1.000
_cell.length_c   1.000
_cell.angle_alpha   90.00
_cell.angle_beta   90.00
_cell.angle_gamma   90.00
#
_symmetry.space_group_name_H-M   'P 1'
#
loop_
_entity.id
_entity.type
_entity.pdbx_description
1 polymer ?
#
loop_
_entity_poly.entity_id
_entity_poly.type
_entity_poly.pdbx_seq_one_letter_code
_entity_poly.pdbx_strand_id
1 'polypeptide(L)'
;MTTHKRAVRRKRFCAAVVLSWATLGLLWAQVILLPNPLLPPPLLAELLGDVPSSTHPQRFIVMLFEETSLLLTAFALFGLFMAALAHRADARKSSLVVAGLCAATIAVSLMPVAQAWKDASAEGVSLSLPGYFAGPVFAADRPPETVTYARADGEGLKADVWRPPGGGSAGDAAKGRPAVIVVHGGGWRSGKRGDFPLWNAWLASKGYVVFDIDYRLSPPPSWQDAPADVRCAVGWVKENAARYGVDPERVALLGRSAGGHLALLSAYTQGSGPTPGCDARNLQNTRVAAVAAFYPPTDLARLSSLGYLGGMDGFVGGTHYTVPERYRLLSPVSRVDPCDPPTFLVHGGADQIVPSKQSELLAERLREAGVPHRFVELPWANHTFDFFWGGWSSQITHSTLHEYLEVYLESPSGARDGSSRSCGGRVG
;
A
#
# COMPACT_ATOMS: atom_id res chain seq x y z
N MET A 1 54.69 24.79 21.85
CA MET A 1 54.17 23.38 21.85
C MET A 1 52.65 23.23 21.91
N THR A 2 51.90 24.22 22.41
CA THR A 2 50.45 24.17 22.60
C THR A 2 49.60 24.41 21.33
N THR A 3 50.01 25.28 20.45
CA THR A 3 49.30 25.62 19.21
C THR A 3 49.33 24.49 18.16
N HIS A 4 50.51 23.83 18.04
CA HIS A 4 50.62 22.70 17.08
C HIS A 4 49.78 21.48 17.53
N LYS A 5 49.77 21.16 18.84
CA LYS A 5 48.90 20.08 19.37
C LYS A 5 47.41 20.38 19.22
N ARG A 6 46.97 21.64 19.36
CA ARG A 6 45.58 22.06 19.10
C ARG A 6 45.18 21.90 17.60
N ALA A 7 46.06 22.29 16.69
CA ALA A 7 45.84 22.15 15.25
C ALA A 7 45.70 20.69 14.82
N VAL A 8 46.58 19.80 15.32
CA VAL A 8 46.53 18.34 15.07
C VAL A 8 45.25 17.72 15.63
N ARG A 9 44.84 18.12 16.83
CA ARG A 9 43.60 17.61 17.47
C ARG A 9 42.35 18.06 16.71
N ARG A 10 42.32 19.30 16.21
CA ARG A 10 41.23 19.82 15.37
C ARG A 10 41.13 19.08 14.01
N LYS A 11 42.29 18.80 13.35
CA LYS A 11 42.35 18.00 12.14
C LYS A 11 41.80 16.59 12.32
N ARG A 12 42.20 15.91 13.41
CA ARG A 12 41.72 14.57 13.72
C ARG A 12 40.24 14.55 14.06
N PHE A 13 39.73 15.56 14.77
CA PHE A 13 38.29 15.69 15.06
C PHE A 13 37.48 15.90 13.78
N CYS A 14 37.87 16.83 12.92
CA CYS A 14 37.20 17.03 11.64
C CYS A 14 37.23 15.77 10.77
N ALA A 15 38.35 15.07 10.71
CA ALA A 15 38.48 13.83 9.97
C ALA A 15 37.54 12.73 10.52
N ALA A 16 37.44 12.58 11.84
CA ALA A 16 36.59 11.59 12.49
C ALA A 16 35.10 11.88 12.23
N VAL A 17 34.65 13.12 12.40
CA VAL A 17 33.27 13.54 12.11
C VAL A 17 32.91 13.26 10.67
N VAL A 18 33.78 13.64 9.76
CA VAL A 18 33.57 13.46 8.30
C VAL A 18 33.56 11.98 7.92
N LEU A 19 34.43 11.18 8.52
CA LEU A 19 34.47 9.71 8.27
C LEU A 19 33.20 9.02 8.82
N SER A 20 32.75 9.39 10.01
CA SER A 20 31.52 8.86 10.61
C SER A 20 30.30 9.18 9.75
N TRP A 21 30.23 10.40 9.20
CA TRP A 21 29.15 10.82 8.32
C TRP A 21 29.12 10.03 7.00
N ALA A 22 30.29 9.82 6.40
CA ALA A 22 30.42 9.04 5.19
C ALA A 22 30.06 7.55 5.37
N THR A 23 30.48 6.98 6.51
CA THR A 23 30.18 5.60 6.85
C THR A 23 28.66 5.42 7.02
N LEU A 24 27.98 6.39 7.66
CA LEU A 24 26.54 6.39 7.77
C LEU A 24 25.86 6.43 6.38
N GLY A 25 26.30 7.32 5.51
CA GLY A 25 25.77 7.44 4.13
C GLY A 25 25.94 6.15 3.32
N LEU A 26 27.09 5.45 3.46
CA LEU A 26 27.32 4.17 2.80
C LEU A 26 26.45 3.04 3.35
N LEU A 27 26.27 2.96 4.67
CA LEU A 27 25.36 2.00 5.28
C LEU A 27 23.93 2.21 4.76
N TRP A 28 23.53 3.44 4.54
CA TRP A 28 22.21 3.79 4.00
C TRP A 28 22.11 3.48 2.50
N ALA A 29 23.15 3.75 1.72
CA ALA A 29 23.18 3.41 0.30
C ALA A 29 23.09 1.88 0.07
N GLN A 30 23.65 1.07 0.98
CA GLN A 30 23.53 -0.39 0.92
C GLN A 30 22.09 -0.88 1.07
N VAL A 31 21.25 -0.17 1.81
CA VAL A 31 19.83 -0.49 1.98
C VAL A 31 19.07 -0.37 0.66
N ILE A 32 19.46 0.58 -0.21
CA ILE A 32 18.84 0.79 -1.53
C ILE A 32 19.32 -0.24 -2.56
N LEU A 33 20.60 -0.60 -2.51
CA LEU A 33 21.22 -1.46 -3.54
C LEU A 33 21.05 -2.96 -3.30
N LEU A 34 20.88 -3.38 -2.06
CA LEU A 34 20.91 -4.78 -1.69
C LEU A 34 19.59 -5.21 -1.07
N PRO A 35 18.80 -6.03 -1.75
CA PRO A 35 17.54 -6.57 -1.19
C PRO A 35 17.78 -7.43 0.07
N ASN A 36 19.03 -7.83 0.33
CA ASN A 36 19.46 -8.45 1.60
C ASN A 36 20.61 -7.62 2.19
N PRO A 37 20.43 -6.93 3.32
CA PRO A 37 21.52 -6.19 3.96
C PRO A 37 22.69 -7.11 4.32
N LEU A 38 23.92 -6.66 4.03
CA LEU A 38 25.17 -7.37 4.31
C LEU A 38 25.46 -7.62 5.79
N LEU A 39 24.64 -7.12 6.69
CA LEU A 39 24.73 -7.48 8.10
C LEU A 39 24.09 -8.85 8.29
N PRO A 40 24.87 -9.86 8.70
CA PRO A 40 24.33 -11.19 8.93
C PRO A 40 23.21 -11.13 9.99
N PRO A 41 22.09 -11.86 9.77
CA PRO A 41 20.95 -11.86 10.68
C PRO A 41 21.29 -12.03 12.17
N PRO A 42 22.31 -12.82 12.57
CA PRO A 42 22.66 -12.99 13.99
C PRO A 42 23.17 -11.72 14.66
N LEU A 43 23.93 -10.87 13.97
CA LEU A 43 24.50 -9.66 14.58
C LEU A 43 23.44 -8.58 14.86
N LEU A 44 22.38 -8.54 14.08
CA LEU A 44 21.28 -7.60 14.27
C LEU A 44 20.25 -8.13 15.28
N ALA A 45 20.04 -9.45 15.33
CA ALA A 45 19.23 -10.11 16.34
C ALA A 45 19.86 -9.94 17.74
N GLU A 46 21.18 -10.00 17.83
CA GLU A 46 21.92 -9.75 19.08
C GLU A 46 21.83 -8.31 19.56
N LEU A 47 21.72 -7.33 18.63
CA LEU A 47 21.62 -5.91 18.95
C LEU A 47 20.18 -5.46 19.28
N LEU A 48 19.16 -6.12 18.75
CA LEU A 48 17.75 -5.70 18.82
C LEU A 48 16.86 -6.67 19.62
N GLY A 49 17.40 -7.77 20.12
CA GLY A 49 16.67 -8.80 20.85
C GLY A 49 15.86 -9.73 19.92
N ASP A 50 15.24 -10.77 20.51
CA ASP A 50 14.39 -11.74 19.80
C ASP A 50 13.13 -11.08 19.22
N VAL A 51 13.27 -10.48 18.01
CA VAL A 51 12.13 -9.99 17.23
C VAL A 51 11.64 -11.12 16.34
N PRO A 52 10.37 -11.48 16.36
CA PRO A 52 9.83 -12.55 15.50
C PRO A 52 10.24 -12.36 14.04
N SER A 53 10.59 -13.43 13.36
CA SER A 53 11.12 -13.43 11.99
C SER A 53 10.23 -12.73 10.94
N SER A 54 8.94 -12.59 11.26
CA SER A 54 7.95 -11.86 10.43
C SER A 54 8.02 -10.33 10.58
N THR A 55 8.74 -9.82 11.58
CA THR A 55 8.82 -8.37 11.90
C THR A 55 10.26 -7.89 11.94
N HIS A 56 11.11 -8.32 10.99
CA HIS A 56 12.47 -7.81 10.95
C HIS A 56 12.47 -6.29 10.76
N PRO A 57 12.94 -5.50 11.75
CA PRO A 57 12.97 -4.04 11.66
C PRO A 57 13.77 -3.55 10.45
N GLN A 58 14.68 -4.38 9.92
CA GLN A 58 15.40 -4.13 8.68
C GLN A 58 14.49 -3.96 7.47
N ARG A 59 13.44 -4.80 7.33
CA ARG A 59 12.49 -4.70 6.20
C ARG A 59 11.73 -3.38 6.26
N PHE A 60 11.32 -2.98 7.47
CA PHE A 60 10.63 -1.71 7.68
C PHE A 60 11.55 -0.50 7.38
N ILE A 61 12.82 -0.60 7.74
CA ILE A 61 13.83 0.41 7.44
C ILE A 61 14.01 0.54 5.92
N VAL A 62 14.15 -0.57 5.19
CA VAL A 62 14.29 -0.57 3.71
C VAL A 62 13.07 0.11 3.08
N MET A 63 11.85 -0.25 3.50
CA MET A 63 10.61 0.33 2.99
C MET A 63 10.56 1.86 3.14
N LEU A 64 11.07 2.39 4.26
CA LEU A 64 11.08 3.82 4.52
C LEU A 64 12.11 4.56 3.64
N PHE A 65 13.24 3.93 3.32
CA PHE A 65 14.37 4.60 2.65
C PHE A 65 14.25 4.69 1.14
N GLU A 66 13.60 3.76 0.49
CA GLU A 66 13.38 3.81 -0.96
C GLU A 66 12.56 5.03 -1.34
N GLU A 67 11.46 5.27 -0.63
CA GLU A 67 10.59 6.43 -0.85
C GLU A 67 11.20 7.75 -0.36
N THR A 68 12.18 7.71 0.55
CA THR A 68 12.87 8.90 1.07
C THR A 68 14.27 9.12 0.49
N SER A 69 14.56 8.53 -0.67
CA SER A 69 15.89 8.57 -1.32
C SER A 69 16.44 10.00 -1.55
N LEU A 70 15.59 10.99 -1.78
CA LEU A 70 16.00 12.40 -1.89
C LEU A 70 16.53 12.97 -0.56
N LEU A 71 16.08 12.48 0.60
CA LEU A 71 16.64 12.88 1.88
C LEU A 71 18.09 12.39 2.02
N LEU A 72 18.39 11.18 1.49
CA LEU A 72 19.76 10.68 1.42
C LEU A 72 20.64 11.54 0.51
N THR A 73 20.09 11.97 -0.63
CA THR A 73 20.79 12.91 -1.53
C THR A 73 21.11 14.22 -0.82
N ALA A 74 20.15 14.82 -0.11
CA ALA A 74 20.36 16.04 0.67
C ALA A 74 21.41 15.84 1.77
N PHE A 75 21.36 14.70 2.47
CA PHE A 75 22.35 14.34 3.47
C PHE A 75 23.75 14.20 2.89
N ALA A 76 23.90 13.54 1.73
CA ALA A 76 25.18 13.39 1.07
C ALA A 76 25.73 14.73 0.51
N LEU A 77 24.86 15.63 0.02
CA LEU A 77 25.25 16.99 -0.37
C LEU A 77 25.79 17.78 0.83
N PHE A 78 25.16 17.67 2.01
CA PHE A 78 25.71 18.26 3.23
C PHE A 78 27.06 17.65 3.60
N GLY A 79 27.23 16.33 3.44
CA GLY A 79 28.52 15.66 3.60
C GLY A 79 29.61 16.20 2.65
N LEU A 80 29.29 16.46 1.38
CA LEU A 80 30.20 17.11 0.43
C LEU A 80 30.60 18.51 0.88
N PHE A 81 29.65 19.31 1.37
CA PHE A 81 29.91 20.62 1.93
C PHE A 81 30.88 20.55 3.12
N MET A 82 30.66 19.61 4.06
CA MET A 82 31.55 19.39 5.18
C MET A 82 32.94 18.89 4.75
N ALA A 83 33.01 18.04 3.73
CA ALA A 83 34.28 17.61 3.14
C ALA A 83 35.06 18.77 2.53
N ALA A 84 34.39 19.70 1.84
CA ALA A 84 35.01 20.92 1.30
C ALA A 84 35.60 21.82 2.40
N LEU A 85 34.87 21.99 3.53
CA LEU A 85 35.39 22.74 4.69
C LEU A 85 36.60 22.03 5.33
N ALA A 86 36.57 20.70 5.46
CA ALA A 86 37.69 19.92 5.97
C ALA A 86 38.92 19.99 5.04
N HIS A 87 38.71 20.02 3.73
CA HIS A 87 39.75 20.22 2.74
C HIS A 87 40.47 21.55 2.92
N ARG A 88 39.70 22.66 3.10
CA ARG A 88 40.24 23.99 3.40
C ARG A 88 40.97 24.04 4.74
N ALA A 89 40.60 23.18 5.70
CA ALA A 89 41.28 23.04 6.98
C ALA A 89 42.50 22.08 6.92
N ASP A 90 43.03 21.82 5.72
CA ASP A 90 44.23 21.01 5.43
C ASP A 90 44.11 19.51 5.72
N ALA A 91 42.88 18.99 5.81
CA ALA A 91 42.62 17.55 5.97
C ALA A 91 42.39 16.87 4.60
N ARG A 92 43.32 17.12 3.64
CA ARG A 92 43.11 16.81 2.23
C ARG A 92 42.79 15.35 1.91
N LYS A 93 43.52 14.38 2.47
CA LYS A 93 43.30 12.95 2.15
C LYS A 93 41.94 12.45 2.62
N SER A 94 41.55 12.75 3.86
CA SER A 94 40.25 12.33 4.40
C SER A 94 39.09 13.03 3.74
N SER A 95 39.23 14.31 3.37
CA SER A 95 38.17 15.03 2.66
C SER A 95 37.89 14.50 1.26
N LEU A 96 38.92 14.04 0.52
CA LEU A 96 38.75 13.42 -0.78
C LEU A 96 38.04 12.06 -0.70
N VAL A 97 38.41 11.23 0.29
CA VAL A 97 37.72 9.95 0.54
C VAL A 97 36.24 10.18 0.81
N VAL A 98 35.93 11.11 1.70
CA VAL A 98 34.54 11.45 2.04
C VAL A 98 33.78 12.03 0.86
N ALA A 99 34.40 12.91 0.07
CA ALA A 99 33.77 13.44 -1.13
C ALA A 99 33.44 12.33 -2.12
N GLY A 100 34.35 11.37 -2.31
CA GLY A 100 34.09 10.19 -3.14
C GLY A 100 32.92 9.34 -2.63
N LEU A 101 32.87 9.10 -1.32
CA LEU A 101 31.78 8.34 -0.70
C LEU A 101 30.43 9.07 -0.79
N CYS A 102 30.41 10.37 -0.56
CA CYS A 102 29.21 11.19 -0.72
C CYS A 102 28.74 11.22 -2.19
N ALA A 103 29.65 11.33 -3.15
CA ALA A 103 29.33 11.28 -4.57
C ALA A 103 28.71 9.90 -4.95
N ALA A 104 29.29 8.81 -4.46
CA ALA A 104 28.72 7.48 -4.65
C ALA A 104 27.32 7.36 -4.01
N THR A 105 27.12 7.88 -2.81
CA THR A 105 25.81 7.90 -2.14
C THR A 105 24.79 8.69 -2.95
N ILE A 106 25.15 9.84 -3.49
CA ILE A 106 24.27 10.63 -4.37
C ILE A 106 23.90 9.82 -5.62
N ALA A 107 24.86 9.21 -6.28
CA ALA A 107 24.61 8.42 -7.49
C ALA A 107 23.60 7.28 -7.20
N VAL A 108 23.78 6.56 -6.09
CA VAL A 108 22.89 5.48 -5.68
C VAL A 108 21.51 5.98 -5.28
N SER A 109 21.42 7.05 -4.49
CA SER A 109 20.13 7.60 -4.02
C SER A 109 19.30 8.23 -5.14
N LEU A 110 19.90 8.59 -6.26
CA LEU A 110 19.19 9.09 -7.44
C LEU A 110 18.67 7.97 -8.36
N MET A 111 19.08 6.71 -8.18
CA MET A 111 18.59 5.60 -9.00
C MET A 111 17.07 5.39 -8.86
N PRO A 112 16.49 5.30 -7.64
CA PRO A 112 15.04 5.19 -7.48
C PRO A 112 14.30 6.38 -8.09
N VAL A 113 14.86 7.59 -7.99
CA VAL A 113 14.28 8.79 -8.60
C VAL A 113 14.22 8.67 -10.11
N ALA A 114 15.35 8.31 -10.75
CA ALA A 114 15.42 8.15 -12.21
C ALA A 114 14.45 7.05 -12.70
N GLN A 115 14.33 5.95 -11.96
CA GLN A 115 13.39 4.88 -12.28
C GLN A 115 11.94 5.37 -12.13
N ALA A 116 11.61 6.05 -11.02
CA ALA A 116 10.29 6.60 -10.81
C ALA A 116 9.84 7.56 -11.93
N TRP A 117 10.75 8.40 -12.44
CA TRP A 117 10.47 9.28 -13.56
C TRP A 117 10.25 8.52 -14.86
N LYS A 118 10.99 7.44 -15.10
CA LYS A 118 10.77 6.55 -16.23
C LYS A 118 9.40 5.88 -16.15
N ASP A 119 9.05 5.32 -15.00
CA ASP A 119 7.78 4.62 -14.78
C ASP A 119 6.60 5.59 -14.89
N ALA A 120 6.72 6.77 -14.27
CA ALA A 120 5.72 7.83 -14.40
C ALA A 120 5.50 8.25 -15.88
N SER A 121 6.58 8.36 -16.63
CA SER A 121 6.49 8.68 -18.07
C SER A 121 5.80 7.57 -18.86
N ALA A 122 6.04 6.31 -18.51
CA ALA A 122 5.39 5.15 -19.14
C ALA A 122 3.88 5.12 -18.84
N GLU A 123 3.49 5.54 -17.64
CA GLU A 123 2.10 5.64 -17.19
C GLU A 123 1.44 6.99 -17.58
N GLY A 124 2.14 7.89 -18.26
CA GLY A 124 1.63 9.22 -18.61
C GLY A 124 1.46 10.18 -17.43
N VAL A 125 2.12 9.89 -16.30
CA VAL A 125 2.01 10.65 -15.04
C VAL A 125 3.08 11.71 -14.94
N SER A 126 2.70 12.91 -14.48
CA SER A 126 3.65 14.00 -14.18
C SER A 126 4.00 13.99 -12.69
N LEU A 127 5.28 13.78 -12.36
CA LEU A 127 5.78 13.85 -10.99
C LEU A 127 6.04 15.28 -10.55
N SER A 128 5.76 15.57 -9.28
CA SER A 128 5.93 16.88 -8.65
C SER A 128 7.00 16.84 -7.57
N LEU A 129 8.14 17.50 -7.80
CA LEU A 129 9.17 17.67 -6.77
C LEU A 129 8.67 18.50 -5.57
N PRO A 130 7.92 19.62 -5.74
CA PRO A 130 7.27 20.26 -4.61
C PRO A 130 6.30 19.34 -3.88
N GLY A 131 5.51 18.52 -4.60
CA GLY A 131 4.60 17.55 -4.01
C GLY A 131 5.28 16.48 -3.17
N TYR A 132 6.53 16.15 -3.48
CA TYR A 132 7.32 15.20 -2.69
C TYR A 132 7.64 15.74 -1.29
N PHE A 133 7.91 17.04 -1.13
CA PHE A 133 8.24 17.66 0.15
C PHE A 133 7.05 18.32 0.83
N ALA A 134 6.09 18.82 0.05
CA ALA A 134 4.88 19.41 0.59
C ALA A 134 3.94 18.29 1.02
N GLY A 135 3.42 18.37 2.23
CA GLY A 135 2.29 17.56 2.63
C GLY A 135 1.08 17.81 1.70
N PRO A 136 0.02 17.02 1.82
CA PRO A 136 -1.17 17.17 0.98
C PRO A 136 -1.81 18.55 1.17
N VAL A 137 -2.15 19.19 0.06
CA VAL A 137 -2.82 20.51 0.01
C VAL A 137 -4.35 20.35 0.01
N PHE A 138 -4.87 19.19 0.39
CA PHE A 138 -6.32 19.01 0.53
C PHE A 138 -6.69 19.05 2.02
N ALA A 139 -7.60 19.94 2.37
CA ALA A 139 -8.20 19.95 3.68
C ALA A 139 -9.37 18.95 3.70
N ALA A 140 -9.35 17.99 4.62
CA ALA A 140 -10.59 17.40 5.05
C ALA A 140 -11.33 18.50 5.84
N ASP A 141 -12.38 19.06 5.27
CA ASP A 141 -13.15 20.14 5.92
C ASP A 141 -13.73 19.71 7.27
N ARG A 142 -13.83 18.42 7.51
CA ARG A 142 -14.39 17.83 8.73
C ARG A 142 -13.73 16.49 9.06
N PRO A 143 -13.60 16.16 10.35
CA PRO A 143 -13.23 14.80 10.75
C PRO A 143 -14.26 13.78 10.23
N PRO A 144 -13.89 12.52 9.99
CA PRO A 144 -14.82 11.50 9.56
C PRO A 144 -15.89 11.21 10.61
N GLU A 145 -17.09 10.87 10.14
CA GLU A 145 -18.18 10.36 10.99
C GLU A 145 -17.93 8.86 11.25
N THR A 146 -17.82 8.45 12.52
CA THR A 146 -17.71 7.02 12.84
C THR A 146 -19.10 6.40 13.00
N VAL A 147 -19.35 5.31 12.29
CA VAL A 147 -20.62 4.57 12.33
C VAL A 147 -20.37 3.08 12.59
N THR A 148 -21.38 2.38 13.12
CA THR A 148 -21.36 0.91 13.23
C THR A 148 -22.10 0.33 12.04
N TYR A 149 -21.42 -0.49 11.23
CA TYR A 149 -22.03 -1.10 10.05
C TYR A 149 -22.46 -2.56 10.27
N ALA A 150 -21.89 -3.24 11.28
CA ALA A 150 -22.26 -4.59 11.67
C ALA A 150 -22.00 -4.81 13.17
N ARG A 151 -22.51 -5.92 13.70
CA ARG A 151 -22.19 -6.39 15.05
C ARG A 151 -21.76 -7.84 14.98
N ALA A 152 -20.59 -8.14 15.55
CA ALA A 152 -20.03 -9.47 15.59
C ALA A 152 -19.48 -9.71 17.01
N ASP A 153 -19.72 -10.88 17.56
CA ASP A 153 -19.22 -11.32 18.89
C ASP A 153 -19.52 -10.32 20.03
N GLY A 154 -20.65 -9.61 19.93
CA GLY A 154 -21.07 -8.58 20.91
C GLY A 154 -20.45 -7.21 20.69
N GLU A 155 -19.50 -7.06 19.76
CA GLU A 155 -18.85 -5.80 19.44
C GLU A 155 -19.35 -5.20 18.12
N GLY A 156 -19.27 -3.86 18.00
CA GLY A 156 -19.63 -3.15 16.78
C GLY A 156 -18.45 -3.04 15.83
N LEU A 157 -18.59 -3.60 14.62
CA LEU A 157 -17.68 -3.30 13.51
C LEU A 157 -17.98 -1.91 12.98
N LYS A 158 -16.94 -1.05 12.90
CA LYS A 158 -17.09 0.37 12.63
C LYS A 158 -16.54 0.75 11.27
N ALA A 159 -17.08 1.85 10.73
CA ALA A 159 -16.55 2.53 9.57
C ALA A 159 -16.38 4.02 9.86
N ASP A 160 -15.31 4.62 9.36
CA ASP A 160 -15.11 6.06 9.32
C ASP A 160 -15.54 6.58 7.96
N VAL A 161 -16.52 7.47 7.94
CA VAL A 161 -17.15 8.01 6.73
C VAL A 161 -16.54 9.37 6.41
N TRP A 162 -15.81 9.45 5.32
CA TRP A 162 -15.24 10.68 4.78
C TRP A 162 -16.13 11.20 3.66
N ARG A 163 -16.54 12.47 3.77
CA ARG A 163 -17.42 13.10 2.77
C ARG A 163 -16.67 14.10 1.93
N PRO A 164 -17.01 14.23 0.65
CA PRO A 164 -16.48 15.29 -0.20
C PRO A 164 -16.67 16.67 0.42
N PRO A 165 -15.68 17.58 0.31
CA PRO A 165 -15.82 18.96 0.78
C PRO A 165 -16.96 19.68 0.05
N GLY A 166 -17.60 20.64 0.73
CA GLY A 166 -18.54 21.57 0.13
C GLY A 166 -19.96 21.07 -0.12
N GLY A 167 -20.35 19.89 0.38
CA GLY A 167 -21.71 19.33 0.21
C GLY A 167 -22.23 19.54 -1.21
N GLY A 168 -22.32 18.49 -2.03
CA GLY A 168 -22.53 18.56 -3.48
C GLY A 168 -23.56 19.55 -3.98
N SER A 169 -23.39 20.00 -5.22
CA SER A 169 -24.42 20.79 -5.91
C SER A 169 -25.74 20.02 -5.96
N ALA A 170 -26.86 20.72 -5.96
CA ALA A 170 -28.20 20.09 -5.99
C ALA A 170 -28.37 19.11 -7.19
N GLY A 171 -27.56 19.26 -8.25
CA GLY A 171 -27.53 18.36 -9.41
C GLY A 171 -26.82 17.04 -9.14
N ASP A 172 -25.76 17.02 -8.33
CA ASP A 172 -25.03 15.81 -7.96
C ASP A 172 -25.79 14.98 -6.92
N ALA A 173 -26.58 15.64 -6.07
CA ALA A 173 -27.44 14.97 -5.10
C ALA A 173 -28.55 14.11 -5.76
N ALA A 174 -29.00 14.48 -6.96
CA ALA A 174 -30.04 13.76 -7.68
C ALA A 174 -29.56 12.41 -8.27
N LYS A 175 -28.26 12.26 -8.55
CA LYS A 175 -27.68 11.03 -9.15
C LYS A 175 -26.92 10.13 -8.15
N GLY A 176 -26.71 10.61 -6.93
CA GLY A 176 -25.81 9.98 -5.95
C GLY A 176 -24.32 10.12 -6.34
N ARG A 177 -23.42 9.94 -5.40
CA ARG A 177 -21.96 9.98 -5.58
C ARG A 177 -21.37 8.59 -5.64
N PRO A 178 -20.27 8.37 -6.35
CA PRO A 178 -19.54 7.12 -6.22
C PRO A 178 -18.98 6.96 -4.80
N ALA A 179 -18.85 5.71 -4.35
CA ALA A 179 -18.28 5.40 -3.05
C ALA A 179 -17.09 4.44 -3.15
N VAL A 180 -16.15 4.59 -2.23
CA VAL A 180 -15.00 3.69 -2.07
C VAL A 180 -14.99 3.15 -0.65
N ILE A 181 -15.06 1.83 -0.51
CA ILE A 181 -14.89 1.14 0.76
C ILE A 181 -13.43 0.75 0.89
N VAL A 182 -12.74 1.28 1.91
CA VAL A 182 -11.32 1.06 2.16
C VAL A 182 -11.14 -0.04 3.20
N VAL A 183 -10.28 -1.02 2.89
CA VAL A 183 -9.97 -2.18 3.73
C VAL A 183 -8.49 -2.13 4.10
N HIS A 184 -8.21 -1.94 5.39
CA HIS A 184 -6.85 -1.77 5.89
C HIS A 184 -6.00 -3.04 5.78
N GLY A 185 -4.67 -2.89 5.76
CA GLY A 185 -3.68 -3.97 5.81
C GLY A 185 -3.46 -4.50 7.23
N GLY A 186 -2.29 -5.15 7.44
CA GLY A 186 -1.88 -5.61 8.77
C GLY A 186 -1.85 -7.13 8.94
N GLY A 187 -1.69 -7.90 7.86
CA GLY A 187 -1.51 -9.36 7.91
C GLY A 187 -2.68 -10.10 8.54
N TRP A 188 -3.90 -9.58 8.42
CA TRP A 188 -5.15 -10.07 9.04
C TRP A 188 -5.13 -10.11 10.58
N ARG A 189 -4.09 -9.56 11.23
CA ARG A 189 -3.85 -9.65 12.69
C ARG A 189 -3.78 -8.30 13.37
N SER A 190 -3.61 -7.25 12.62
CA SER A 190 -3.45 -5.88 13.11
C SER A 190 -4.00 -4.89 12.07
N GLY A 191 -3.88 -3.62 12.37
CA GLY A 191 -4.45 -2.54 11.57
C GLY A 191 -5.83 -2.15 12.06
N LYS A 192 -6.30 -1.06 11.55
CA LYS A 192 -7.62 -0.49 11.86
C LYS A 192 -8.02 0.52 10.80
N ARG A 193 -9.28 0.90 10.75
CA ARG A 193 -9.72 2.09 10.04
C ARG A 193 -8.92 3.32 10.50
N GLY A 194 -8.66 4.24 9.62
CA GLY A 194 -7.88 5.44 9.88
C GLY A 194 -6.36 5.27 9.77
N ASP A 195 -5.85 4.12 9.36
CA ASP A 195 -4.40 3.90 9.20
C ASP A 195 -3.81 4.75 8.06
N PHE A 196 -4.61 5.06 7.02
CA PHE A 196 -4.20 5.86 5.87
C PHE A 196 -5.11 7.09 5.66
N PRO A 197 -5.18 8.02 6.63
CA PRO A 197 -6.17 9.10 6.62
C PRO A 197 -5.97 10.08 5.46
N LEU A 198 -4.73 10.26 4.97
CA LEU A 198 -4.43 11.15 3.85
C LEU A 198 -5.02 10.61 2.54
N TRP A 199 -4.98 9.30 2.33
CA TRP A 199 -5.60 8.65 1.18
C TRP A 199 -7.12 8.77 1.20
N ASN A 200 -7.73 8.60 2.37
CA ASN A 200 -9.17 8.73 2.55
C ASN A 200 -9.64 10.18 2.29
N ALA A 201 -8.90 11.16 2.83
CA ALA A 201 -9.17 12.57 2.60
C ALA A 201 -8.97 12.96 1.11
N TRP A 202 -7.95 12.42 0.46
CA TRP A 202 -7.71 12.64 -0.96
C TRP A 202 -8.84 12.06 -1.82
N LEU A 203 -9.27 10.83 -1.59
CA LEU A 203 -10.41 10.24 -2.29
C LEU A 203 -11.66 11.08 -2.08
N ALA A 204 -11.91 11.54 -0.84
CA ALA A 204 -13.04 12.43 -0.57
C ALA A 204 -12.93 13.76 -1.32
N SER A 205 -11.71 14.34 -1.43
CA SER A 205 -11.48 15.56 -2.21
C SER A 205 -11.72 15.38 -3.72
N LYS A 206 -11.65 14.14 -4.20
CA LYS A 206 -11.96 13.75 -5.58
C LYS A 206 -13.46 13.47 -5.82
N GLY A 207 -14.30 13.62 -4.83
CA GLY A 207 -15.74 13.50 -4.97
C GLY A 207 -16.32 12.17 -4.49
N TYR A 208 -15.50 11.21 -4.04
CA TYR A 208 -15.95 9.93 -3.53
C TYR A 208 -16.43 10.02 -2.08
N VAL A 209 -17.49 9.31 -1.73
CA VAL A 209 -17.81 9.03 -0.33
C VAL A 209 -16.97 7.83 0.11
N VAL A 210 -16.11 8.01 1.12
CA VAL A 210 -15.18 6.95 1.54
C VAL A 210 -15.66 6.33 2.84
N PHE A 211 -15.68 5.00 2.89
CA PHE A 211 -15.99 4.21 4.07
C PHE A 211 -14.76 3.38 4.43
N ASP A 212 -14.00 3.81 5.40
CA ASP A 212 -12.80 3.11 5.88
C ASP A 212 -13.20 2.20 7.03
N ILE A 213 -13.12 0.88 6.84
CA ILE A 213 -13.77 -0.11 7.70
C ILE A 213 -12.80 -0.87 8.60
N ASP A 214 -13.25 -1.24 9.79
CA ASP A 214 -12.67 -2.34 10.57
C ASP A 214 -13.23 -3.68 10.06
N TYR A 215 -12.51 -4.75 10.28
CA TYR A 215 -12.94 -6.13 10.09
C TYR A 215 -12.36 -7.03 11.20
N ARG A 216 -12.94 -8.21 11.43
CA ARG A 216 -12.45 -9.12 12.47
C ARG A 216 -11.05 -9.63 12.18
N LEU A 217 -10.19 -9.48 13.17
CA LEU A 217 -8.77 -9.84 13.11
C LEU A 217 -8.53 -11.24 13.69
N SER A 218 -7.42 -11.84 13.32
CA SER A 218 -6.91 -13.10 13.87
C SER A 218 -5.92 -12.80 15.03
N PRO A 219 -5.76 -13.65 16.05
CA PRO A 219 -6.57 -14.79 16.44
C PRO A 219 -7.89 -14.38 17.12
N PRO A 220 -8.94 -15.21 17.13
CA PRO A 220 -9.03 -16.56 16.56
C PRO A 220 -8.99 -16.57 15.03
N PRO A 221 -8.89 -17.74 14.35
CA PRO A 221 -8.89 -17.80 12.90
C PRO A 221 -10.11 -17.10 12.31
N SER A 222 -9.89 -16.10 11.44
CA SER A 222 -10.95 -15.23 10.89
C SER A 222 -11.12 -15.37 9.37
N TRP A 223 -10.71 -16.51 8.81
CA TRP A 223 -10.73 -16.77 7.38
C TRP A 223 -12.13 -16.75 6.74
N GLN A 224 -13.18 -17.05 7.49
CA GLN A 224 -14.57 -16.93 7.05
C GLN A 224 -15.12 -15.55 7.38
N ASP A 225 -14.75 -15.01 8.54
CA ASP A 225 -15.31 -13.81 9.13
C ASP A 225 -14.82 -12.54 8.44
N ALA A 226 -13.52 -12.37 8.26
CA ALA A 226 -12.97 -11.17 7.68
C ALA A 226 -13.46 -10.88 6.24
N PRO A 227 -13.52 -11.86 5.31
CA PRO A 227 -14.16 -11.63 4.01
C PRO A 227 -15.67 -11.38 4.11
N ALA A 228 -16.35 -12.01 5.08
CA ALA A 228 -17.77 -11.78 5.33
C ALA A 228 -18.04 -10.35 5.82
N ASP A 229 -17.17 -9.83 6.70
CA ASP A 229 -17.26 -8.44 7.20
C ASP A 229 -17.13 -7.42 6.07
N VAL A 230 -16.20 -7.64 5.12
CA VAL A 230 -16.05 -6.77 3.95
C VAL A 230 -17.32 -6.81 3.08
N ARG A 231 -17.88 -8.00 2.81
CA ARG A 231 -19.16 -8.11 2.07
C ARG A 231 -20.31 -7.44 2.80
N CYS A 232 -20.34 -7.60 4.13
CA CYS A 232 -21.34 -6.93 4.97
C CYS A 232 -21.24 -5.41 4.85
N ALA A 233 -20.03 -4.86 4.86
CA ALA A 233 -19.83 -3.42 4.66
C ALA A 233 -20.36 -2.96 3.30
N VAL A 234 -20.11 -3.72 2.22
CA VAL A 234 -20.67 -3.42 0.89
C VAL A 234 -22.20 -3.38 0.94
N GLY A 235 -22.82 -4.43 1.49
CA GLY A 235 -24.29 -4.49 1.64
C GLY A 235 -24.85 -3.34 2.45
N TRP A 236 -24.21 -3.02 3.58
CA TRP A 236 -24.61 -1.92 4.46
C TRP A 236 -24.48 -0.54 3.77
N VAL A 237 -23.40 -0.29 3.04
CA VAL A 237 -23.23 0.94 2.28
C VAL A 237 -24.35 1.11 1.24
N LYS A 238 -24.68 0.05 0.51
CA LYS A 238 -25.76 0.06 -0.48
C LYS A 238 -27.14 0.27 0.15
N GLU A 239 -27.40 -0.38 1.27
CA GLU A 239 -28.66 -0.20 2.01
C GLU A 239 -28.81 1.23 2.56
N ASN A 240 -27.71 1.87 2.95
CA ASN A 240 -27.68 3.21 3.48
C ASN A 240 -27.32 4.28 2.42
N ALA A 241 -27.30 3.92 1.14
CA ALA A 241 -26.82 4.78 0.06
C ALA A 241 -27.51 6.17 0.04
N ALA A 242 -28.84 6.21 0.22
CA ALA A 242 -29.60 7.46 0.27
C ALA A 242 -29.17 8.39 1.42
N ARG A 243 -28.86 7.82 2.60
CA ARG A 243 -28.40 8.59 3.78
C ARG A 243 -27.07 9.30 3.50
N TYR A 244 -26.19 8.68 2.74
CA TYR A 244 -24.86 9.21 2.45
C TYR A 244 -24.77 9.91 1.10
N GLY A 245 -25.85 9.96 0.33
CA GLY A 245 -25.87 10.51 -1.01
C GLY A 245 -25.02 9.70 -1.99
N VAL A 246 -24.98 8.37 -1.81
CA VAL A 246 -24.22 7.40 -2.62
C VAL A 246 -25.11 6.80 -3.70
N ASP A 247 -24.54 6.54 -4.86
CA ASP A 247 -25.14 5.68 -5.87
C ASP A 247 -24.74 4.22 -5.57
N PRO A 248 -25.68 3.33 -5.22
CA PRO A 248 -25.38 1.95 -4.85
C PRO A 248 -24.76 1.12 -5.99
N GLU A 249 -24.89 1.53 -7.25
CA GLU A 249 -24.29 0.86 -8.38
C GLU A 249 -22.84 1.32 -8.66
N ARG A 250 -22.41 2.41 -8.00
CA ARG A 250 -21.06 2.99 -8.14
C ARG A 250 -20.23 2.86 -6.87
N VAL A 251 -20.15 1.63 -6.36
CA VAL A 251 -19.37 1.29 -5.16
C VAL A 251 -18.14 0.49 -5.57
N ALA A 252 -16.94 0.93 -5.15
CA ALA A 252 -15.70 0.19 -5.32
C ALA A 252 -15.13 -0.27 -3.97
N LEU A 253 -14.35 -1.35 -4.00
CA LEU A 253 -13.47 -1.76 -2.91
C LEU A 253 -12.04 -1.30 -3.19
N LEU A 254 -11.34 -0.83 -2.15
CA LEU A 254 -9.91 -0.54 -2.18
C LEU A 254 -9.25 -1.16 -0.97
N GLY A 255 -8.23 -1.98 -1.16
CA GLY A 255 -7.57 -2.61 -0.04
C GLY A 255 -6.05 -2.64 -0.17
N ARG A 256 -5.36 -2.75 0.99
CA ARG A 256 -3.90 -2.78 1.09
C ARG A 256 -3.43 -4.08 1.72
N SER A 257 -2.42 -4.75 1.11
CA SER A 257 -1.84 -5.98 1.68
C SER A 257 -2.93 -7.02 2.00
N ALA A 258 -3.06 -7.44 3.25
CA ALA A 258 -4.14 -8.31 3.73
C ALA A 258 -5.55 -7.75 3.40
N GLY A 259 -5.75 -6.43 3.49
CA GLY A 259 -7.00 -5.79 3.07
C GLY A 259 -7.20 -5.82 1.56
N GLY A 260 -6.12 -5.74 0.76
CA GLY A 260 -6.16 -5.93 -0.69
C GLY A 260 -6.60 -7.34 -1.06
N HIS A 261 -6.08 -8.34 -0.36
CA HIS A 261 -6.54 -9.73 -0.45
C HIS A 261 -8.04 -9.86 -0.14
N LEU A 262 -8.50 -9.29 0.99
CA LEU A 262 -9.91 -9.35 1.39
C LEU A 262 -10.83 -8.62 0.41
N ALA A 263 -10.39 -7.49 -0.12
CA ALA A 263 -11.14 -6.72 -1.13
C ALA A 263 -11.32 -7.54 -2.42
N LEU A 264 -10.24 -8.14 -2.94
CA LEU A 264 -10.28 -9.01 -4.13
C LEU A 264 -11.15 -10.24 -3.89
N LEU A 265 -10.92 -10.94 -2.78
CA LEU A 265 -11.69 -12.15 -2.46
C LEU A 265 -13.19 -11.84 -2.34
N SER A 266 -13.54 -10.73 -1.67
CA SER A 266 -14.93 -10.31 -1.51
C SER A 266 -15.57 -9.90 -2.85
N ALA A 267 -14.81 -9.23 -3.71
CA ALA A 267 -15.26 -8.86 -5.06
C ALA A 267 -15.49 -10.07 -5.98
N TYR A 268 -14.69 -11.14 -5.85
CA TYR A 268 -14.75 -12.33 -6.69
C TYR A 268 -15.64 -13.46 -6.11
N THR A 269 -16.15 -13.30 -4.90
CA THR A 269 -17.07 -14.25 -4.27
C THR A 269 -18.44 -13.65 -3.98
N GLN A 270 -18.91 -12.79 -4.84
CA GLN A 270 -20.17 -12.05 -4.69
C GLN A 270 -21.37 -13.00 -4.48
N GLY A 271 -22.21 -12.66 -3.51
CA GLY A 271 -23.44 -13.42 -3.24
C GLY A 271 -23.24 -14.84 -2.70
N SER A 272 -22.00 -15.29 -2.47
CA SER A 272 -21.70 -16.64 -2.02
C SER A 272 -21.33 -16.69 -0.54
N GLY A 273 -21.96 -17.59 0.20
CA GLY A 273 -21.65 -17.96 1.56
C GLY A 273 -22.32 -17.15 2.66
N PRO A 274 -22.34 -17.68 3.88
CA PRO A 274 -22.92 -17.01 5.03
C PRO A 274 -22.10 -15.77 5.41
N THR A 275 -22.77 -14.74 5.92
CA THR A 275 -22.16 -13.53 6.50
C THR A 275 -22.54 -13.46 7.98
N PRO A 276 -21.89 -14.24 8.86
CA PRO A 276 -22.20 -14.26 10.28
C PRO A 276 -22.04 -12.87 10.91
N GLY A 277 -23.05 -12.44 11.67
CA GLY A 277 -23.02 -11.13 12.34
C GLY A 277 -23.34 -9.92 11.45
N CYS A 278 -23.77 -10.15 10.20
CA CYS A 278 -24.22 -9.08 9.33
C CYS A 278 -25.72 -8.82 9.47
N ASP A 279 -26.07 -7.59 9.89
CA ASP A 279 -27.45 -7.13 9.99
C ASP A 279 -27.99 -6.54 8.67
N ALA A 280 -27.14 -6.42 7.64
CA ALA A 280 -27.53 -5.88 6.35
C ALA A 280 -28.56 -6.80 5.66
N ARG A 281 -29.75 -6.28 5.39
CA ARG A 281 -30.88 -7.05 4.81
C ARG A 281 -30.65 -7.41 3.35
N ASN A 282 -29.74 -6.68 2.67
CA ASN A 282 -29.53 -6.80 1.23
C ASN A 282 -28.19 -7.46 0.88
N LEU A 283 -27.84 -8.57 1.54
CA LEU A 283 -26.61 -9.31 1.27
C LEU A 283 -26.58 -10.00 -0.11
N GLN A 284 -27.71 -10.07 -0.79
CA GLN A 284 -27.76 -10.62 -2.15
C GLN A 284 -27.14 -9.69 -3.21
N ASN A 285 -26.99 -8.39 -2.88
CA ASN A 285 -26.34 -7.40 -3.76
C ASN A 285 -25.06 -6.86 -3.14
N THR A 286 -24.04 -7.70 -3.01
CA THR A 286 -22.68 -7.31 -2.61
C THR A 286 -21.76 -7.06 -3.82
N ARG A 287 -22.32 -6.91 -5.02
CA ARG A 287 -21.57 -6.59 -6.24
C ARG A 287 -20.96 -5.21 -6.12
N VAL A 288 -19.71 -5.08 -6.59
CA VAL A 288 -19.03 -3.80 -6.68
C VAL A 288 -18.73 -3.45 -8.14
N ALA A 289 -18.68 -2.17 -8.45
CA ALA A 289 -18.39 -1.68 -9.79
C ALA A 289 -16.93 -1.86 -10.19
N ALA A 290 -16.02 -1.84 -9.20
CA ALA A 290 -14.59 -2.02 -9.40
C ALA A 290 -13.92 -2.47 -8.10
N VAL A 291 -12.71 -3.05 -8.20
CA VAL A 291 -11.85 -3.34 -7.06
C VAL A 291 -10.44 -2.85 -7.33
N ALA A 292 -9.81 -2.21 -6.33
CA ALA A 292 -8.42 -1.80 -6.34
C ALA A 292 -7.67 -2.48 -5.20
N ALA A 293 -6.50 -3.05 -5.49
CA ALA A 293 -5.69 -3.72 -4.48
C ALA A 293 -4.22 -3.32 -4.61
N PHE A 294 -3.65 -2.89 -3.49
CA PHE A 294 -2.26 -2.48 -3.37
C PHE A 294 -1.48 -3.63 -2.74
N TYR A 295 -0.46 -4.09 -3.43
CA TYR A 295 0.46 -5.18 -3.01
C TYR A 295 -0.25 -6.38 -2.34
N PRO A 296 -1.33 -6.92 -2.94
CA PRO A 296 -2.13 -7.96 -2.31
C PRO A 296 -1.47 -9.34 -2.37
N PRO A 297 -1.61 -10.17 -1.33
CA PRO A 297 -1.49 -11.62 -1.46
C PRO A 297 -2.63 -12.16 -2.34
N THR A 298 -2.31 -12.95 -3.36
CA THR A 298 -3.31 -13.46 -4.33
C THR A 298 -3.32 -14.98 -4.45
N ASP A 299 -2.18 -15.63 -4.16
CA ASP A 299 -2.02 -17.09 -4.06
C ASP A 299 -1.43 -17.43 -2.69
N LEU A 300 -2.31 -17.71 -1.73
CA LEU A 300 -1.90 -17.95 -0.36
C LEU A 300 -1.14 -19.27 -0.20
N ALA A 301 -1.49 -20.30 -0.98
CA ALA A 301 -0.81 -21.59 -0.93
C ALA A 301 0.67 -21.44 -1.35
N ARG A 302 0.92 -20.71 -2.43
CA ARG A 302 2.25 -20.43 -2.92
C ARG A 302 3.06 -19.57 -1.93
N LEU A 303 2.45 -18.52 -1.35
CA LEU A 303 3.11 -17.69 -0.35
C LEU A 303 3.52 -18.49 0.89
N SER A 304 2.63 -19.35 1.39
CA SER A 304 2.89 -20.20 2.54
C SER A 304 4.01 -21.20 2.24
N SER A 305 3.98 -21.85 1.06
CA SER A 305 5.02 -22.81 0.66
C SER A 305 6.42 -22.20 0.52
N LEU A 306 6.50 -20.91 0.22
CA LEU A 306 7.76 -20.16 0.10
C LEU A 306 8.18 -19.49 1.42
N GLY A 307 7.42 -19.66 2.50
CA GLY A 307 7.73 -19.10 3.82
C GLY A 307 7.46 -17.60 3.97
N TYR A 308 6.70 -17.01 3.02
CA TYR A 308 6.27 -15.62 3.14
C TYR A 308 5.09 -15.47 4.11
N LEU A 309 4.92 -14.26 4.66
CA LEU A 309 3.82 -13.90 5.56
C LEU A 309 3.67 -14.84 6.77
N GLY A 310 4.67 -14.86 7.63
CA GLY A 310 4.58 -15.57 8.92
C GLY A 310 3.31 -15.19 9.68
N GLY A 311 2.58 -16.20 10.16
CA GLY A 311 1.31 -16.01 10.88
C GLY A 311 0.04 -16.11 10.01
N MET A 312 0.16 -16.36 8.70
CA MET A 312 -0.96 -16.66 7.82
C MET A 312 -1.76 -17.89 8.32
N ASP A 313 -1.07 -18.87 8.90
CA ASP A 313 -1.68 -20.06 9.49
C ASP A 313 -2.68 -19.70 10.60
N GLY A 314 -2.41 -18.62 11.36
CA GLY A 314 -3.33 -18.10 12.36
C GLY A 314 -4.61 -17.55 11.77
N PHE A 315 -4.53 -16.88 10.61
CA PHE A 315 -5.70 -16.39 9.87
C PHE A 315 -6.51 -17.54 9.27
N VAL A 316 -5.83 -18.48 8.58
CA VAL A 316 -6.46 -19.62 7.88
C VAL A 316 -6.94 -20.69 8.84
N GLY A 317 -6.36 -20.80 10.04
CA GLY A 317 -6.66 -21.82 11.03
C GLY A 317 -6.00 -23.17 10.70
N GLY A 318 -4.78 -23.14 10.19
CA GLY A 318 -3.94 -24.29 9.88
C GLY A 318 -2.97 -23.99 8.75
N THR A 319 -2.00 -24.88 8.55
CA THR A 319 -0.98 -24.75 7.49
C THR A 319 -1.52 -25.16 6.12
N HIS A 320 -0.86 -24.77 5.05
CA HIS A 320 -1.23 -25.20 3.69
C HIS A 320 -1.14 -26.72 3.47
N TYR A 321 -0.41 -27.44 4.33
CA TYR A 321 -0.38 -28.90 4.33
C TYR A 321 -1.58 -29.53 5.05
N THR A 322 -2.05 -28.91 6.14
CA THR A 322 -3.13 -29.47 6.95
C THR A 322 -4.53 -29.08 6.45
N VAL A 323 -4.65 -27.91 5.81
CA VAL A 323 -5.93 -27.38 5.30
C VAL A 323 -5.79 -26.79 3.88
N PRO A 324 -5.27 -27.57 2.89
CA PRO A 324 -4.94 -27.06 1.55
C PRO A 324 -6.13 -26.44 0.83
N GLU A 325 -7.32 -26.98 1.03
CA GLU A 325 -8.53 -26.50 0.40
C GLU A 325 -8.90 -25.10 0.90
N ARG A 326 -8.67 -24.76 2.17
CA ARG A 326 -8.89 -23.39 2.67
C ARG A 326 -7.98 -22.39 1.99
N TYR A 327 -6.70 -22.74 1.80
CA TYR A 327 -5.76 -21.90 1.08
C TYR A 327 -6.20 -21.65 -0.36
N ARG A 328 -6.68 -22.70 -1.05
CA ARG A 328 -7.21 -22.58 -2.41
C ARG A 328 -8.46 -21.69 -2.44
N LEU A 329 -9.39 -21.90 -1.51
CA LEU A 329 -10.63 -21.13 -1.41
C LEU A 329 -10.41 -19.66 -1.10
N LEU A 330 -9.35 -19.35 -0.35
CA LEU A 330 -8.97 -18.00 0.04
C LEU A 330 -8.02 -17.30 -0.96
N SER A 331 -7.56 -18.00 -2.00
CA SER A 331 -6.66 -17.42 -2.99
C SER A 331 -7.45 -16.71 -4.11
N PRO A 332 -7.41 -15.38 -4.26
CA PRO A 332 -8.08 -14.65 -5.35
C PRO A 332 -7.80 -15.21 -6.74
N VAL A 333 -6.56 -15.65 -7.03
CA VAL A 333 -6.20 -16.27 -8.33
C VAL A 333 -7.04 -17.51 -8.67
N SER A 334 -7.54 -18.23 -7.65
CA SER A 334 -8.37 -19.41 -7.80
C SER A 334 -9.86 -19.10 -7.94
N ARG A 335 -10.22 -17.82 -7.83
CA ARG A 335 -11.61 -17.35 -7.82
C ARG A 335 -11.99 -16.55 -9.05
N VAL A 336 -11.01 -16.19 -9.87
CA VAL A 336 -11.24 -15.38 -11.07
C VAL A 336 -12.31 -16.00 -11.98
N ASP A 337 -13.30 -15.19 -12.30
CA ASP A 337 -14.42 -15.53 -13.17
C ASP A 337 -14.60 -14.42 -14.23
N PRO A 338 -15.01 -14.72 -15.46
CA PRO A 338 -15.26 -13.71 -16.50
C PRO A 338 -16.24 -12.59 -16.12
N CYS A 339 -17.04 -12.80 -15.06
CA CYS A 339 -18.01 -11.81 -14.55
C CYS A 339 -17.49 -11.00 -13.36
N ASP A 340 -16.22 -11.17 -13.00
CA ASP A 340 -15.63 -10.37 -11.94
C ASP A 340 -15.53 -8.89 -12.33
N PRO A 341 -15.57 -7.98 -11.35
CA PRO A 341 -15.48 -6.56 -11.63
C PRO A 341 -14.11 -6.19 -12.17
N PRO A 342 -14.02 -5.09 -12.95
CA PRO A 342 -12.75 -4.48 -13.31
C PRO A 342 -11.82 -4.39 -12.09
N THR A 343 -10.53 -4.72 -12.30
CA THR A 343 -9.55 -4.86 -11.21
C THR A 343 -8.32 -3.98 -11.45
N PHE A 344 -7.98 -3.13 -10.46
CA PHE A 344 -6.75 -2.36 -10.42
C PHE A 344 -5.76 -3.02 -9.45
N LEU A 345 -4.54 -3.24 -9.91
CA LEU A 345 -3.44 -3.78 -9.11
C LEU A 345 -2.27 -2.80 -9.16
N VAL A 346 -1.68 -2.50 -8.02
CA VAL A 346 -0.40 -1.80 -7.94
C VAL A 346 0.52 -2.53 -6.98
N HIS A 347 1.79 -2.72 -7.38
CA HIS A 347 2.73 -3.52 -6.59
C HIS A 347 4.15 -2.99 -6.72
N GLY A 348 4.88 -2.99 -5.61
CA GLY A 348 6.31 -2.71 -5.62
C GLY A 348 7.12 -3.91 -6.12
N GLY A 349 7.97 -3.70 -7.14
CA GLY A 349 8.83 -4.76 -7.68
C GLY A 349 9.89 -5.26 -6.69
N ALA A 350 10.28 -4.42 -5.72
CA ALA A 350 11.22 -4.75 -4.65
C ALA A 350 10.53 -5.24 -3.36
N ASP A 351 9.24 -5.57 -3.39
CA ASP A 351 8.47 -5.98 -2.23
C ASP A 351 9.00 -7.29 -1.60
N GLN A 352 9.51 -7.17 -0.37
CA GLN A 352 10.10 -8.27 0.38
C GLN A 352 9.11 -8.99 1.32
N ILE A 353 7.88 -8.49 1.44
CA ILE A 353 6.83 -9.06 2.28
C ILE A 353 5.87 -9.88 1.44
N VAL A 354 5.36 -9.30 0.36
CA VAL A 354 4.50 -9.95 -0.62
C VAL A 354 5.16 -9.75 -2.00
N PRO A 355 5.78 -10.78 -2.59
CA PRO A 355 6.44 -10.61 -3.89
C PRO A 355 5.48 -10.10 -4.97
N SER A 356 5.94 -9.18 -5.85
CA SER A 356 5.14 -8.62 -6.96
C SER A 356 4.57 -9.69 -7.89
N LYS A 357 5.20 -10.86 -7.91
CA LYS A 357 4.69 -12.05 -8.61
C LYS A 357 3.26 -12.44 -8.24
N GLN A 358 2.79 -12.06 -7.06
CA GLN A 358 1.40 -12.28 -6.65
C GLN A 358 0.42 -11.47 -7.52
N SER A 359 0.70 -10.20 -7.76
CA SER A 359 -0.12 -9.35 -8.64
C SER A 359 0.04 -9.73 -10.12
N GLU A 360 1.23 -10.11 -10.56
CA GLU A 360 1.44 -10.61 -11.93
C GLU A 360 0.58 -11.86 -12.21
N LEU A 361 0.59 -12.85 -11.30
CA LEU A 361 -0.22 -14.07 -11.44
C LEU A 361 -1.72 -13.75 -11.53
N LEU A 362 -2.20 -12.82 -10.71
CA LEU A 362 -3.59 -12.41 -10.77
C LEU A 362 -3.90 -11.67 -12.07
N ALA A 363 -3.07 -10.74 -12.50
CA ALA A 363 -3.23 -10.02 -13.76
C ALA A 363 -3.27 -10.98 -14.97
N GLU A 364 -2.42 -12.02 -14.97
CA GLU A 364 -2.43 -13.06 -15.99
C GLU A 364 -3.77 -13.83 -16.00
N ARG A 365 -4.27 -14.22 -14.84
CA ARG A 365 -5.58 -14.92 -14.72
C ARG A 365 -6.75 -14.03 -15.15
N LEU A 366 -6.73 -12.74 -14.78
CA LEU A 366 -7.74 -11.77 -15.21
C LEU A 366 -7.73 -11.61 -16.75
N ARG A 367 -6.55 -11.52 -17.35
CA ARG A 367 -6.38 -11.45 -18.80
C ARG A 367 -6.92 -12.70 -19.49
N GLU A 368 -6.60 -13.89 -18.98
CA GLU A 368 -7.11 -15.17 -19.51
C GLU A 368 -8.64 -15.25 -19.44
N ALA A 369 -9.22 -14.77 -18.33
CA ALA A 369 -10.66 -14.71 -18.14
C ALA A 369 -11.35 -13.57 -18.91
N GLY A 370 -10.59 -12.66 -19.52
CA GLY A 370 -11.09 -11.49 -20.22
C GLY A 370 -11.70 -10.43 -19.29
N VAL A 371 -11.32 -10.42 -18.00
CA VAL A 371 -11.73 -9.39 -17.04
C VAL A 371 -10.91 -8.13 -17.29
N PRO A 372 -11.54 -6.94 -17.42
CA PRO A 372 -10.81 -5.68 -17.51
C PRO A 372 -9.93 -5.47 -16.30
N HIS A 373 -8.66 -5.19 -16.51
CA HIS A 373 -7.73 -4.95 -15.42
C HIS A 373 -6.61 -4.00 -15.84
N ARG A 374 -6.03 -3.32 -14.82
CA ARG A 374 -4.79 -2.55 -14.95
C ARG A 374 -3.83 -3.02 -13.86
N PHE A 375 -2.62 -3.35 -14.26
CA PHE A 375 -1.52 -3.66 -13.33
C PHE A 375 -0.40 -2.64 -13.49
N VAL A 376 -0.08 -1.94 -12.42
CA VAL A 376 1.01 -0.97 -12.32
C VAL A 376 2.09 -1.57 -11.44
N GLU A 377 3.22 -1.91 -12.02
CA GLU A 377 4.40 -2.31 -11.26
C GLU A 377 5.31 -1.10 -11.03
N LEU A 378 5.77 -0.96 -9.80
CA LEU A 378 6.69 0.09 -9.36
C LEU A 378 8.03 -0.58 -9.00
N PRO A 379 8.98 -0.74 -9.95
CA PRO A 379 10.12 -1.66 -9.81
C PRO A 379 10.98 -1.44 -8.57
N TRP A 380 11.09 -0.21 -8.08
CA TRP A 380 11.90 0.16 -6.92
C TRP A 380 11.12 0.30 -5.62
N ALA A 381 9.79 0.20 -5.69
CA ALA A 381 8.96 0.32 -4.51
C ALA A 381 8.91 -0.98 -3.71
N ASN A 382 8.84 -0.85 -2.40
CA ASN A 382 8.68 -1.96 -1.48
C ASN A 382 7.22 -2.08 -0.99
N HIS A 383 6.97 -2.99 -0.06
CA HIS A 383 5.67 -3.09 0.60
C HIS A 383 5.31 -1.79 1.32
N THR A 384 4.04 -1.38 1.34
CA THR A 384 3.55 -0.12 1.94
C THR A 384 4.21 1.16 1.39
N PHE A 385 4.64 1.18 0.14
CA PHE A 385 5.22 2.35 -0.52
C PHE A 385 4.31 3.59 -0.43
N ASP A 386 3.02 3.39 -0.30
CA ASP A 386 2.00 4.44 -0.20
C ASP A 386 1.85 5.05 1.21
N PHE A 387 2.67 4.60 2.18
CA PHE A 387 2.74 5.22 3.50
C PHE A 387 3.31 6.65 3.45
N PHE A 388 4.30 6.89 2.60
CA PHE A 388 4.82 8.22 2.36
C PHE A 388 4.00 8.92 1.27
N TRP A 389 3.07 9.75 1.67
CA TRP A 389 2.12 10.44 0.80
C TRP A 389 2.76 11.13 -0.40
N GLY A 390 3.83 11.89 -0.20
CA GLY A 390 4.54 12.63 -1.25
C GLY A 390 5.48 11.77 -2.08
N GLY A 391 5.72 10.52 -1.71
CA GLY A 391 6.64 9.61 -2.39
C GLY A 391 6.33 9.44 -3.87
N TRP A 392 7.34 9.09 -4.65
CA TRP A 392 7.19 8.93 -6.09
C TRP A 392 6.19 7.83 -6.43
N SER A 393 6.25 6.72 -5.71
CA SER A 393 5.31 5.61 -5.87
C SER A 393 3.88 6.01 -5.53
N SER A 394 3.70 6.80 -4.46
CA SER A 394 2.39 7.37 -4.12
C SER A 394 1.85 8.30 -5.21
N GLN A 395 2.68 9.18 -5.77
CA GLN A 395 2.26 10.11 -6.82
C GLN A 395 1.80 9.36 -8.09
N ILE A 396 2.54 8.31 -8.52
CA ILE A 396 2.15 7.46 -9.65
C ILE A 396 0.82 6.76 -9.33
N THR A 397 0.71 6.19 -8.14
CA THR A 397 -0.48 5.46 -7.71
C THR A 397 -1.70 6.37 -7.61
N HIS A 398 -1.58 7.61 -7.09
CA HIS A 398 -2.67 8.58 -7.06
C HIS A 398 -3.25 8.83 -8.46
N SER A 399 -2.38 9.14 -9.43
CA SER A 399 -2.80 9.42 -10.80
C SER A 399 -3.47 8.23 -11.45
N THR A 400 -2.80 7.09 -11.43
CA THR A 400 -3.28 5.88 -12.11
C THR A 400 -4.54 5.29 -11.48
N LEU A 401 -4.65 5.36 -10.14
CA LEU A 401 -5.87 4.95 -9.43
C LEU A 401 -7.03 5.88 -9.72
N HIS A 402 -6.81 7.21 -9.72
CA HIS A 402 -7.87 8.17 -9.99
C HIS A 402 -8.44 7.99 -11.40
N GLU A 403 -7.57 7.92 -12.40
CA GLU A 403 -7.95 7.63 -13.78
C GLU A 403 -8.77 6.32 -13.90
N TYR A 404 -8.31 5.28 -13.20
CA TYR A 404 -9.04 4.02 -13.17
C TYR A 404 -10.44 4.15 -12.52
N LEU A 405 -10.55 4.83 -11.39
CA LEU A 405 -11.83 5.03 -10.71
C LEU A 405 -12.79 5.91 -11.51
N GLU A 406 -12.28 6.95 -12.21
CA GLU A 406 -13.10 7.77 -13.12
C GLU A 406 -13.72 6.92 -14.23
N VAL A 407 -12.95 6.03 -14.87
CA VAL A 407 -13.45 5.15 -15.91
C VAL A 407 -14.60 4.27 -15.42
N TYR A 408 -14.47 3.64 -14.27
CA TYR A 408 -15.41 2.61 -13.82
C TYR A 408 -16.49 3.11 -12.84
N LEU A 409 -16.30 4.26 -12.20
CA LEU A 409 -17.26 4.82 -11.26
C LEU A 409 -17.97 6.08 -11.76
N GLU A 410 -17.37 6.87 -12.68
CA GLU A 410 -17.95 8.15 -13.08
C GLU A 410 -18.59 8.12 -14.48
N SER A 411 -18.17 7.20 -15.34
CA SER A 411 -18.72 7.06 -16.70
C SER A 411 -19.87 6.05 -16.74
N PRO A 412 -21.14 6.49 -16.81
CA PRO A 412 -22.29 5.58 -16.87
C PRO A 412 -22.31 4.70 -18.14
N SER A 413 -21.50 5.04 -19.14
CA SER A 413 -21.49 4.42 -20.49
C SER A 413 -20.22 3.62 -20.81
N GLY A 414 -19.12 3.81 -20.08
CA GLY A 414 -17.84 3.18 -20.42
C GLY A 414 -17.73 1.69 -20.07
N ALA A 415 -18.53 1.20 -19.15
CA ALA A 415 -18.44 -0.18 -18.66
C ALA A 415 -19.37 -1.17 -19.43
N ARG A 416 -20.21 -0.70 -20.36
CA ARG A 416 -21.21 -1.57 -21.03
C ARG A 416 -20.87 -1.96 -22.45
N ASP A 417 -19.73 -1.56 -22.99
CA ASP A 417 -19.39 -1.83 -24.40
C ASP A 417 -18.58 -3.12 -24.62
N GLY A 418 -18.52 -3.97 -23.63
CA GLY A 418 -18.05 -5.34 -23.73
C GLY A 418 -19.21 -6.32 -23.64
N SER A 419 -19.89 -6.61 -24.77
CA SER A 419 -20.82 -7.75 -24.94
C SER A 419 -21.65 -8.08 -23.68
N SER A 420 -22.94 -8.05 -23.76
CA SER A 420 -23.91 -8.62 -22.81
C SER A 420 -23.56 -10.10 -22.51
N ARG A 421 -22.49 -10.32 -21.74
CA ARG A 421 -22.21 -11.62 -21.15
C ARG A 421 -23.30 -11.85 -20.13
N SER A 422 -24.15 -12.84 -20.37
CA SER A 422 -25.15 -13.28 -19.40
C SER A 422 -24.42 -13.86 -18.18
N CYS A 423 -24.06 -13.00 -17.24
CA CYS A 423 -23.58 -13.42 -15.94
C CYS A 423 -24.80 -13.92 -15.13
N GLY A 424 -25.32 -15.06 -15.53
CA GLY A 424 -26.36 -15.77 -14.80
C GLY A 424 -25.85 -16.17 -13.43
N GLY A 425 -26.60 -15.80 -12.38
CA GLY A 425 -26.26 -16.08 -11.00
C GLY A 425 -25.85 -17.53 -10.78
N ARG A 426 -24.69 -17.74 -10.19
CA ARG A 426 -24.38 -19.01 -9.55
C ARG A 426 -25.26 -19.14 -8.31
N VAL A 427 -26.30 -19.98 -8.45
CA VAL A 427 -26.95 -20.62 -7.32
C VAL A 427 -26.16 -21.92 -7.10
N GLY A 428 -25.42 -22.02 -6.00
CA GLY A 428 -24.67 -23.23 -5.64
C GLY A 428 -23.87 -23.00 -4.38
#